data_5a9373b5bc84e67da8b72dc2f78467ab
#
_entry.id   5a9373b5bc84e67da8b72dc2f78467ab
#
_cell.length_a   1.000
_cell.length_b   1.000
_cell.length_c   1.000
_cell.angle_alpha   90.00
_cell.angle_beta   90.00
_cell.angle_gamma   90.00
#
_symmetry.space_group_name_H-M   'P 1'
#
loop_
_entity.id
_entity.type
_entity.pdbx_description
1 polymer ?
#
loop_
_entity_poly.entity_id
_entity_poly.type
_entity_poly.pdbx_seq_one_letter_code
_entity_poly.pdbx_strand_id
1 'polypeptide(L)'
;FVTLIGDEHYLEHSQLEIQARDMVKATYRRHKQLEKNMYLPASVDVDGFEIPLNLVIIKNANVFELNSVFSFESLHPQETISMVEAWTLKIDKLRTKGGRLHTDNHVISLAKDTDITAVYWPPKTPRQHEVFDSVTVPWAGLGITDIPLAETDEHAGELAKRLDQ
;
A
#
# COMPACT_ATOMS: atom_id res chain seq x y z
N PHE A 1 -28.26 -17.69 6.81
CA PHE A 1 -28.87 -16.38 6.91
C PHE A 1 -27.98 -15.41 7.65
N VAL A 2 -27.48 -15.82 8.83
CA VAL A 2 -26.49 -15.07 9.58
C VAL A 2 -25.21 -14.89 8.77
N THR A 3 -24.81 -15.91 8.02
CA THR A 3 -23.67 -15.89 7.13
C THR A 3 -23.81 -14.81 6.05
N LEU A 4 -25.02 -14.64 5.52
CA LEU A 4 -25.29 -13.65 4.47
C LEU A 4 -25.09 -12.22 5.01
N ILE A 5 -25.52 -11.94 6.24
CA ILE A 5 -25.33 -10.65 6.88
C ILE A 5 -23.82 -10.40 7.11
N GLY A 6 -23.10 -11.42 7.56
CA GLY A 6 -21.66 -11.33 7.73
C GLY A 6 -20.94 -11.07 6.41
N ASP A 7 -21.39 -11.71 5.33
CA ASP A 7 -20.83 -11.53 3.98
C ASP A 7 -21.07 -10.10 3.48
N GLU A 8 -22.23 -9.49 3.77
CA GLU A 8 -22.52 -8.11 3.40
C GLU A 8 -21.54 -7.14 4.07
N HIS A 9 -21.29 -7.31 5.36
CA HIS A 9 -20.32 -6.50 6.08
C HIS A 9 -18.91 -6.66 5.54
N TYR A 10 -18.50 -7.89 5.25
CA TYR A 10 -17.21 -8.18 4.66
C TYR A 10 -17.08 -7.54 3.27
N LEU A 11 -18.11 -7.66 2.43
CA LEU A 11 -18.12 -7.07 1.09
C LEU A 11 -18.01 -5.54 1.16
N GLU A 12 -18.68 -4.90 2.11
CA GLU A 12 -18.61 -3.46 2.29
C GLU A 12 -17.18 -3.00 2.62
N HIS A 13 -16.51 -3.69 3.54
CA HIS A 13 -15.12 -3.41 3.87
C HIS A 13 -14.21 -3.62 2.65
N SER A 14 -14.38 -4.73 1.95
CA SER A 14 -13.61 -5.04 0.75
C SER A 14 -13.85 -4.02 -0.35
N GLN A 15 -15.08 -3.51 -0.48
CA GLN A 15 -15.42 -2.50 -1.49
C GLN A 15 -14.70 -1.18 -1.22
N LEU A 16 -14.62 -0.73 0.04
CA LEU A 16 -13.91 0.50 0.38
C LEU A 16 -12.43 0.38 0.05
N GLU A 17 -11.81 -0.75 0.34
CA GLU A 17 -10.42 -0.98 0.01
C GLU A 17 -10.21 -1.01 -1.50
N ILE A 18 -11.08 -1.69 -2.24
CA ILE A 18 -11.04 -1.75 -3.70
C ILE A 18 -11.21 -0.36 -4.30
N GLN A 19 -12.17 0.43 -3.79
CA GLN A 19 -12.37 1.81 -4.23
C GLN A 19 -11.12 2.65 -4.00
N ALA A 20 -10.52 2.52 -2.83
CA ALA A 20 -9.29 3.25 -2.51
C ALA A 20 -8.16 2.88 -3.46
N ARG A 21 -7.97 1.59 -3.73
CA ARG A 21 -6.96 1.11 -4.69
C ARG A 21 -7.18 1.70 -6.08
N ASP A 22 -8.42 1.69 -6.55
CA ASP A 22 -8.77 2.22 -7.88
C ASP A 22 -8.58 3.73 -7.94
N MET A 23 -8.92 4.45 -6.87
CA MET A 23 -8.73 5.89 -6.79
C MET A 23 -7.25 6.27 -6.83
N VAL A 24 -6.40 5.52 -6.14
CA VAL A 24 -4.95 5.73 -6.16
C VAL A 24 -4.41 5.53 -7.57
N LYS A 25 -4.77 4.43 -8.23
CA LYS A 25 -4.36 4.15 -9.60
C LYS A 25 -4.78 5.26 -10.56
N ALA A 26 -6.04 5.70 -10.47
CA ALA A 26 -6.58 6.75 -11.32
C ALA A 26 -5.85 8.08 -11.09
N THR A 27 -5.57 8.41 -9.83
CA THR A 27 -4.85 9.63 -9.47
C THR A 27 -3.42 9.61 -10.03
N TYR A 28 -2.73 8.50 -9.87
CA TYR A 28 -1.37 8.35 -10.40
C TYR A 28 -1.35 8.48 -11.93
N ARG A 29 -2.34 7.91 -12.61
CA ARG A 29 -2.42 7.97 -14.09
C ARG A 29 -2.63 9.37 -14.63
N ARG A 30 -3.09 10.32 -13.82
CA ARG A 30 -3.21 11.72 -14.26
C ARG A 30 -1.86 12.42 -14.39
N HIS A 31 -0.81 11.85 -13.84
CA HIS A 31 0.55 12.35 -13.95
C HIS A 31 1.30 11.53 -14.98
N LYS A 32 1.66 12.15 -16.12
CA LYS A 32 2.27 11.43 -17.25
C LYS A 32 3.50 10.63 -16.89
N GLN A 33 4.36 11.17 -16.03
CA GLN A 33 5.58 10.47 -15.62
C GLN A 33 5.27 9.22 -14.82
N LEU A 34 4.21 9.25 -14.02
CA LEU A 34 3.80 8.08 -13.25
C LEU A 34 3.11 7.06 -14.15
N GLU A 35 2.22 7.50 -15.05
CA GLU A 35 1.53 6.59 -15.96
C GLU A 35 2.52 5.76 -16.79
N LYS A 36 3.56 6.39 -17.31
CA LYS A 36 4.59 5.71 -18.11
C LYS A 36 5.41 4.69 -17.34
N ASN A 37 5.55 4.90 -16.04
CA ASN A 37 6.47 4.13 -15.19
C ASN A 37 5.75 3.30 -14.14
N MET A 38 4.44 3.15 -14.27
CA MET A 38 3.60 2.40 -13.34
C MET A 38 3.41 0.97 -13.82
N TYR A 39 3.67 0.02 -12.94
CA TYR A 39 3.52 -1.40 -13.25
C TYR A 39 2.60 -2.07 -12.23
N LEU A 40 1.65 -2.83 -12.75
CA LEU A 40 0.75 -3.69 -11.99
C LEU A 40 0.29 -4.84 -12.91
N PRO A 41 0.10 -6.05 -12.39
CA PRO A 41 0.29 -6.45 -11.00
C PRO A 41 1.76 -6.44 -10.59
N ALA A 42 1.99 -6.28 -9.29
CA ALA A 42 3.32 -6.28 -8.71
C ALA A 42 3.29 -6.93 -7.33
N SER A 43 4.38 -7.60 -6.98
CA SER A 43 4.53 -8.20 -5.67
C SER A 43 6.01 -8.21 -5.27
N VAL A 44 6.26 -8.33 -3.97
CA VAL A 44 7.61 -8.45 -3.44
C VAL A 44 7.75 -9.79 -2.74
N ASP A 45 8.82 -10.52 -3.04
CA ASP A 45 9.18 -11.74 -2.34
C ASP A 45 10.24 -11.41 -1.30
N VAL A 46 9.94 -11.71 -0.04
CA VAL A 46 10.84 -11.48 1.08
C VAL A 46 10.89 -12.76 1.92
N ASP A 47 12.04 -13.41 1.94
CA ASP A 47 12.27 -14.58 2.80
C ASP A 47 11.17 -15.64 2.64
N GLY A 48 10.71 -15.89 1.41
CA GLY A 48 9.66 -16.85 1.12
C GLY A 48 8.24 -16.34 1.32
N PHE A 49 8.06 -15.11 1.77
CA PHE A 49 6.74 -14.48 1.91
C PHE A 49 6.50 -13.52 0.76
N GLU A 50 5.25 -13.44 0.31
CA GLU A 50 4.85 -12.53 -0.75
C GLU A 50 4.11 -11.33 -0.17
N ILE A 51 4.48 -10.14 -0.65
CA ILE A 51 3.77 -8.89 -0.35
C ILE A 51 3.11 -8.44 -1.65
N PRO A 52 1.80 -8.59 -1.80
CA PRO A 52 1.11 -8.04 -2.96
C PRO A 52 1.05 -6.52 -2.87
N LEU A 53 1.26 -5.84 -4.00
CA LEU A 53 1.27 -4.38 -4.05
C LEU A 53 0.11 -3.87 -4.88
N ASN A 54 -0.35 -2.64 -4.59
CA ASN A 54 -1.34 -1.99 -5.43
C ASN A 54 -0.72 -1.59 -6.77
N LEU A 55 0.50 -1.03 -6.71
CA LEU A 55 1.28 -0.67 -7.90
C LEU A 55 2.73 -0.45 -7.49
N VAL A 56 3.59 -0.32 -8.49
CA VAL A 56 4.99 0.03 -8.29
C VAL A 56 5.40 1.04 -9.37
N ILE A 57 6.28 1.96 -9.00
CA ILE A 57 6.84 2.94 -9.94
C ILE A 57 8.30 2.57 -10.20
N ILE A 58 8.61 2.31 -11.47
CA ILE A 58 9.95 1.91 -11.91
C ILE A 58 10.34 2.78 -13.10
N LYS A 59 11.52 3.39 -13.04
CA LYS A 59 12.08 4.13 -14.17
C LYS A 59 13.54 3.76 -14.33
N ASN A 60 13.94 3.36 -15.54
CA ASN A 60 15.33 2.98 -15.86
C ASN A 60 15.87 1.91 -14.90
N ALA A 61 15.07 0.88 -14.63
CA ALA A 61 15.37 -0.22 -13.71
C ALA A 61 15.54 0.20 -12.25
N ASN A 62 15.23 1.45 -11.91
CA ASN A 62 15.24 1.94 -10.53
C ASN A 62 13.81 1.97 -9.97
N VAL A 63 13.62 1.44 -8.78
CA VAL A 63 12.32 1.45 -8.09
C VAL A 63 12.19 2.75 -7.30
N PHE A 64 11.19 3.54 -7.64
CA PHE A 64 10.92 4.82 -6.98
C PHE A 64 9.89 4.70 -5.87
N GLU A 65 8.98 3.74 -5.95
CA GLU A 65 7.97 3.56 -4.92
C GLU A 65 7.33 2.17 -5.01
N LEU A 66 7.18 1.54 -3.83
CA LEU A 66 6.30 0.39 -3.64
C LEU A 66 5.04 0.92 -2.97
N ASN A 67 3.88 0.68 -3.58
CA ASN A 67 2.61 1.28 -3.14
C ASN A 67 1.63 0.22 -2.64
N SER A 68 1.16 0.40 -1.42
CA SER A 68 0.11 -0.43 -0.82
C SER A 68 -1.03 0.45 -0.33
N VAL A 69 -2.24 -0.10 -0.30
CA VAL A 69 -3.45 0.64 0.05
C VAL A 69 -4.25 -0.13 1.09
N PHE A 70 -4.72 0.57 2.12
CA PHE A 70 -5.51 0.00 3.21
C PHE A 70 -6.77 0.82 3.45
N SER A 71 -7.80 0.20 4.00
CA SER A 71 -8.95 0.92 4.54
C SER A 71 -9.01 0.74 6.05
N PHE A 72 -9.00 1.86 6.77
CA PHE A 72 -9.20 1.86 8.23
C PHE A 72 -10.65 2.15 8.62
N GLU A 73 -11.52 2.47 7.66
CA GLU A 73 -12.95 2.47 7.89
C GLU A 73 -13.43 1.03 7.66
N SER A 74 -13.52 0.29 8.74
CA SER A 74 -13.81 -1.14 8.71
C SER A 74 -14.79 -1.51 9.81
N LEU A 75 -15.74 -2.38 9.48
CA LEU A 75 -16.67 -2.97 10.44
C LEU A 75 -16.06 -4.16 11.17
N HIS A 76 -14.84 -4.57 10.77
CA HIS A 76 -14.13 -5.72 11.34
C HIS A 76 -12.76 -5.32 11.84
N PRO A 77 -12.66 -4.62 13.00
CA PRO A 77 -11.38 -4.11 13.50
C PRO A 77 -10.30 -5.18 13.67
N GLN A 78 -10.68 -6.38 14.11
CA GLN A 78 -9.70 -7.46 14.33
C GLN A 78 -9.08 -7.94 13.03
N GLU A 79 -9.86 -7.99 11.96
CA GLU A 79 -9.34 -8.36 10.63
C GLU A 79 -8.38 -7.30 10.12
N THR A 80 -8.71 -6.02 10.30
CA THR A 80 -7.84 -4.91 9.93
C THR A 80 -6.52 -4.98 10.69
N ILE A 81 -6.58 -5.18 12.00
CA ILE A 81 -5.39 -5.32 12.84
C ILE A 81 -4.50 -6.45 12.32
N SER A 82 -5.08 -7.63 12.12
CA SER A 82 -4.32 -8.82 11.67
C SER A 82 -3.67 -8.58 10.31
N MET A 83 -4.39 -8.00 9.38
CA MET A 83 -3.90 -7.74 8.03
C MET A 83 -2.75 -6.72 8.03
N VAL A 84 -2.92 -5.62 8.73
CA VAL A 84 -1.92 -4.55 8.78
C VAL A 84 -0.68 -5.00 9.54
N GLU A 85 -0.85 -5.70 10.65
CA GLU A 85 0.28 -6.24 11.42
C GLU A 85 1.08 -7.26 10.62
N ALA A 86 0.40 -8.16 9.88
CA ALA A 86 1.07 -9.14 9.02
C ALA A 86 1.87 -8.43 7.91
N TRP A 87 1.29 -7.43 7.27
CA TRP A 87 1.97 -6.64 6.25
C TRP A 87 3.19 -5.92 6.84
N THR A 88 3.01 -5.29 8.00
CA THR A 88 4.08 -4.55 8.68
C THR A 88 5.26 -5.46 9.03
N LEU A 89 4.98 -6.68 9.48
CA LEU A 89 6.01 -7.67 9.78
C LEU A 89 6.82 -8.04 8.53
N LYS A 90 6.15 -8.19 7.38
CA LYS A 90 6.82 -8.47 6.12
C LYS A 90 7.70 -7.29 5.68
N ILE A 91 7.24 -6.06 5.89
CA ILE A 91 8.04 -4.87 5.60
C ILE A 91 9.28 -4.81 6.50
N ASP A 92 9.14 -5.16 7.77
CA ASP A 92 10.28 -5.26 8.69
C ASP A 92 11.33 -6.24 8.15
N LYS A 93 10.90 -7.39 7.64
CA LYS A 93 11.80 -8.37 7.03
C LYS A 93 12.45 -7.81 5.77
N LEU A 94 11.72 -7.07 4.96
CA LEU A 94 12.27 -6.40 3.77
C LEU A 94 13.37 -5.42 4.17
N ARG A 95 13.15 -4.63 5.21
CA ARG A 95 14.14 -3.67 5.72
C ARG A 95 15.40 -4.34 6.25
N THR A 96 15.26 -5.56 6.77
CA THR A 96 16.38 -6.30 7.35
C THR A 96 17.14 -7.10 6.30
N LYS A 97 16.43 -7.75 5.37
CA LYS A 97 17.01 -8.75 4.46
C LYS A 97 17.02 -8.32 3.00
N GLY A 98 16.28 -7.26 2.65
CA GLY A 98 16.02 -6.95 1.26
C GLY A 98 14.99 -7.90 0.69
N GLY A 99 14.68 -7.75 -0.59
CA GLY A 99 13.69 -8.59 -1.24
C GLY A 99 13.81 -8.51 -2.76
N ARG A 100 12.84 -9.10 -3.42
CA ARG A 100 12.83 -9.17 -4.88
C ARG A 100 11.47 -8.73 -5.40
N LEU A 101 11.47 -7.70 -6.24
CA LEU A 101 10.26 -7.20 -6.87
C LEU A 101 9.95 -7.99 -8.13
N HIS A 102 8.70 -8.40 -8.27
CA HIS A 102 8.20 -9.09 -9.46
C HIS A 102 7.06 -8.30 -10.09
N THR A 103 7.19 -8.04 -11.38
CA THR A 103 6.10 -7.56 -12.23
C THR A 103 6.04 -8.50 -13.43
N ASP A 104 5.10 -8.30 -14.36
CA ASP A 104 5.03 -9.13 -15.57
C ASP A 104 6.31 -9.06 -16.39
N ASN A 105 7.04 -7.92 -16.32
CA ASN A 105 8.20 -7.65 -17.17
C ASN A 105 9.51 -7.50 -16.41
N HIS A 106 9.48 -7.51 -15.07
CA HIS A 106 10.66 -7.20 -14.26
C HIS A 106 10.85 -8.19 -13.11
N VAL A 107 12.11 -8.50 -12.83
CA VAL A 107 12.53 -9.11 -11.57
C VAL A 107 13.69 -8.26 -11.08
N ILE A 108 13.47 -7.50 -10.01
CA ILE A 108 14.45 -6.52 -9.52
C ILE A 108 14.77 -6.78 -8.07
N SER A 109 16.06 -6.89 -7.73
CA SER A 109 16.50 -6.94 -6.33
C SER A 109 16.27 -5.58 -5.69
N LEU A 110 15.59 -5.58 -4.55
CA LEU A 110 15.28 -4.35 -3.83
C LEU A 110 16.34 -4.02 -2.79
N ALA A 111 16.68 -2.76 -2.70
CA ALA A 111 17.48 -2.24 -1.60
C ALA A 111 16.65 -2.26 -0.31
N LYS A 112 17.32 -2.39 0.83
CA LYS A 112 16.65 -2.42 2.14
C LYS A 112 15.91 -1.13 2.45
N ASP A 113 16.34 -0.01 1.86
CA ASP A 113 15.78 1.32 2.07
C ASP A 113 14.84 1.79 0.94
N THR A 114 14.38 0.87 0.10
CA THR A 114 13.44 1.20 -0.98
C THR A 114 12.21 1.93 -0.43
N ASP A 115 11.79 2.99 -1.11
CA ASP A 115 10.65 3.80 -0.69
C ASP A 115 9.34 2.99 -0.70
N ILE A 116 8.63 3.02 0.42
CA ILE A 116 7.36 2.32 0.60
C ILE A 116 6.32 3.33 1.03
N THR A 117 5.21 3.37 0.31
CA THR A 117 4.08 4.25 0.61
C THR A 117 2.84 3.41 0.93
N ALA A 118 2.20 3.74 2.03
CA ALA A 118 0.91 3.16 2.43
C ALA A 118 -0.14 4.26 2.33
N VAL A 119 -1.04 4.15 1.36
CA VAL A 119 -2.16 5.07 1.22
C VAL A 119 -3.35 4.46 1.96
N TYR A 120 -4.08 5.25 2.73
CA TYR A 120 -5.17 4.69 3.51
C TYR A 120 -6.45 5.49 3.39
N TRP A 121 -7.56 4.74 3.35
CA TRP A 121 -8.90 5.29 3.58
C TRP A 121 -9.01 5.54 5.07
N PRO A 122 -9.30 6.80 5.51
CA PRO A 122 -9.16 7.17 6.92
C PRO A 122 -10.14 6.44 7.84
N PRO A 123 -9.75 6.26 9.11
CA PRO A 123 -10.70 5.79 10.12
C PRO A 123 -11.80 6.82 10.35
N LYS A 124 -12.98 6.36 10.74
CA LYS A 124 -14.15 7.21 10.92
C LYS A 124 -14.66 7.21 12.36
N THR A 125 -14.73 6.05 13.00
CA THR A 125 -15.24 5.91 14.35
C THR A 125 -14.10 5.98 15.38
N PRO A 126 -14.39 6.25 16.67
CA PRO A 126 -13.36 6.23 17.71
C PRO A 126 -12.59 4.91 17.75
N ARG A 127 -13.28 3.77 17.60
CA ARG A 127 -12.64 2.47 17.60
C ARG A 127 -11.70 2.31 16.42
N GLN A 128 -12.09 2.78 15.24
CA GLN A 128 -11.26 2.73 14.05
C GLN A 128 -10.02 3.62 14.21
N HIS A 129 -10.15 4.79 14.83
CA HIS A 129 -9.01 5.66 15.15
C HIS A 129 -8.05 4.97 16.12
N GLU A 130 -8.54 4.29 17.13
CA GLU A 130 -7.69 3.52 18.05
C GLU A 130 -6.90 2.45 17.33
N VAL A 131 -7.55 1.72 16.42
CA VAL A 131 -6.89 0.69 15.60
C VAL A 131 -5.79 1.33 14.76
N PHE A 132 -6.10 2.40 14.05
CA PHE A 132 -5.13 3.10 13.21
C PHE A 132 -3.91 3.54 14.02
N ASP A 133 -4.16 4.22 15.14
CA ASP A 133 -3.08 4.74 15.99
C ASP A 133 -2.19 3.62 16.52
N SER A 134 -2.78 2.47 16.82
CA SER A 134 -2.06 1.32 17.37
C SER A 134 -1.21 0.61 16.32
N VAL A 135 -1.81 0.25 15.17
CA VAL A 135 -1.14 -0.61 14.18
C VAL A 135 -0.11 0.13 13.35
N THR A 136 -0.17 1.46 13.27
CA THR A 136 0.76 2.25 12.50
C THR A 136 1.99 2.73 13.30
N VAL A 137 2.03 2.45 14.60
CA VAL A 137 3.16 2.85 15.46
C VAL A 137 4.51 2.47 14.87
N PRO A 138 4.75 1.25 14.37
CA PRO A 138 6.08 0.88 13.85
C PRO A 138 6.41 1.50 12.49
N TRP A 139 5.46 2.09 11.80
CA TRP A 139 5.66 2.54 10.42
C TRP A 139 6.75 3.62 10.28
N ALA A 140 6.77 4.58 11.19
CA ALA A 140 7.78 5.64 11.14
C ALA A 140 9.20 5.06 11.24
N GLY A 141 9.41 4.13 12.17
CA GLY A 141 10.71 3.47 12.34
C GLY A 141 11.10 2.58 11.16
N LEU A 142 10.12 2.10 10.39
CA LEU A 142 10.36 1.31 9.19
C LEU A 142 10.50 2.17 7.93
N GLY A 143 10.41 3.48 8.06
CA GLY A 143 10.52 4.37 6.91
C GLY A 143 9.35 4.26 5.94
N ILE A 144 8.19 3.88 6.42
CA ILE A 144 6.97 3.81 5.61
C ILE A 144 6.34 5.20 5.58
N THR A 145 6.12 5.72 4.38
CA THR A 145 5.37 6.97 4.20
C THR A 145 3.89 6.64 4.19
N ASP A 146 3.13 7.14 5.15
CA ASP A 146 1.70 6.93 5.21
C ASP A 146 0.97 8.21 4.82
N ILE A 147 0.02 8.10 3.90
CA ILE A 147 -0.75 9.26 3.43
C ILE A 147 -2.24 8.92 3.41
N PRO A 148 -3.10 9.83 3.89
CA PRO A 148 -4.53 9.64 3.73
C PRO A 148 -4.91 9.77 2.25
N LEU A 149 -5.96 9.08 1.85
CA LEU A 149 -6.40 9.01 0.45
C LEU A 149 -6.56 10.40 -0.18
N ALA A 150 -7.04 11.39 0.59
CA ALA A 150 -7.26 12.74 0.09
C ALA A 150 -5.96 13.46 -0.32
N GLU A 151 -4.80 13.00 0.13
CA GLU A 151 -3.50 13.60 -0.18
C GLU A 151 -2.75 12.87 -1.30
N THR A 152 -3.40 11.91 -1.93
CA THR A 152 -2.78 11.09 -2.99
C THR A 152 -2.28 11.94 -4.16
N ASP A 153 -3.06 12.92 -4.59
CA ASP A 153 -2.68 13.74 -5.75
C ASP A 153 -1.45 14.60 -5.48
N GLU A 154 -1.36 15.18 -4.29
CA GLU A 154 -0.18 15.96 -3.88
C GLU A 154 1.06 15.07 -3.85
N HIS A 155 0.94 13.90 -3.24
CA HIS A 155 2.04 12.92 -3.18
C HIS A 155 2.46 12.47 -4.59
N ALA A 156 1.48 12.17 -5.45
CA ALA A 156 1.74 11.76 -6.83
C ALA A 156 2.46 12.86 -7.61
N GLY A 157 2.05 14.11 -7.40
CA GLY A 157 2.71 15.26 -8.05
C GLY A 157 4.17 15.40 -7.66
N GLU A 158 4.48 15.24 -6.38
CA GLU A 158 5.85 15.29 -5.90
C GLU A 158 6.69 14.13 -6.43
N LEU A 159 6.11 12.93 -6.47
CA LEU A 159 6.79 11.75 -7.02
C LEU A 159 7.07 11.94 -8.51
N ALA A 160 6.12 12.49 -9.26
CA ALA A 160 6.29 12.77 -10.68
C ALA A 160 7.44 13.75 -10.92
N LYS A 161 7.58 14.77 -10.07
CA LYS A 161 8.71 15.73 -10.16
C LYS A 161 10.05 15.03 -9.95
N ARG A 162 10.11 14.09 -9.02
CA ARG A 162 11.33 13.32 -8.78
C ARG A 162 11.73 12.49 -10.00
N LEU A 163 10.78 11.98 -10.74
CA LEU A 163 11.04 11.20 -11.94
C LEU A 163 11.53 12.07 -13.12
N ASP A 164 11.18 13.35 -13.12
CA ASP A 164 11.63 14.30 -14.15
C ASP A 164 13.10 14.73 -13.96
N GLN A 165 13.65 14.52 -12.79
CA GLN A 165 15.04 14.83 -12.50
C GLN A 165 15.98 13.69 -13.00
#